data_10cd032375b5c91e7e92f34c210da198
#
_entry.id   10cd032375b5c91e7e92f34c210da198
#
_cell.length_a   1.000
_cell.length_b   1.000
_cell.length_c   1.000
_cell.angle_alpha   90.00
_cell.angle_beta   90.00
_cell.angle_gamma   90.00
#
_symmetry.space_group_name_H-M   'P 1'
#
loop_
_entity.id
_entity.type
_entity.pdbx_description
1 polymer ?
#
loop_
_entity_poly.entity_id
_entity_poly.type
_entity_poly.pdbx_seq_one_letter_code
_entity_poly.pdbx_strand_id
1 'polypeptide(L)'
;MPKYRSHTTTQGRNMAGARALWRATGMKDDDFNKPMIAIANSYTQFVPGHVHLKDMGDLVAGEVAKAGGIAREFHTIAVDDGIAMGHDGMLYSLPSRDVIADSVEYMVNAHCADALVCISNCDKITPGMLMAAMRLNIPTIFVSGGPMEAGKTKLADHNLDLVDAMVIAVDDTASDEKVAEYERSACPTCGSCSGMFTANSMNCLTEALGLSLPGNGSVLATHSDRRGLFLEAGRTIVKLAKQHYENDDYSVLPRSIANFRAFENAMTLDICMGGSTNTILHLLAAVQEAGIDFDLSNIDKLSRVVPQLCKVAPNTPEYHMEDVHRAGGIMGILAELDRAGLIHGDLPTVHSPTMRQALEKWDVAGRPSEAVKTFYKAGPAGIPTQTAFSQSTRWPSVDADRENGCIRNLENAFSLEGGLAVLTGNLAPDGCVVKTSGVDESIHVFEGPAFITESQDAAVAAILNDEVVAGDVVIVRYEGPRGGPGMQEMLYPTSYIKSKNLGKACALITDGRFSGGTSGLSIGHVSPEAGAGGNIGLIKNGDRIKIDIPNRTIDVLVSDEELNQRRDAQDKIGWKPLEDRPRKVTAAL
;
A
#
# COMPACT_ATOMS: atom_id res chain seq x y z
N MET A 1 -39.16 -4.93 -13.01
CA MET A 1 -37.88 -4.31 -13.40
C MET A 1 -37.02 -4.21 -12.15
N PRO A 2 -35.75 -4.49 -12.24
CA PRO A 2 -34.81 -4.39 -11.11
C PRO A 2 -34.88 -3.00 -10.51
N LYS A 3 -34.74 -2.93 -9.17
CA LYS A 3 -34.80 -1.66 -8.46
C LYS A 3 -33.38 -1.13 -8.25
N TYR A 4 -32.78 -0.56 -9.28
CA TYR A 4 -31.49 0.13 -9.16
C TYR A 4 -31.57 1.32 -8.20
N ARG A 5 -30.49 1.63 -7.49
CA ARG A 5 -30.39 2.85 -6.64
C ARG A 5 -30.61 4.12 -7.47
N SER A 6 -30.07 4.15 -8.68
CA SER A 6 -30.20 5.25 -9.64
C SER A 6 -31.64 5.56 -9.98
N HIS A 7 -32.59 4.64 -9.80
CA HIS A 7 -34.02 4.90 -9.99
C HIS A 7 -34.54 6.01 -9.06
N THR A 8 -33.87 6.30 -7.94
CA THR A 8 -34.16 7.44 -7.07
C THR A 8 -34.12 8.77 -7.84
N THR A 9 -33.21 8.92 -8.79
CA THR A 9 -33.04 10.15 -9.59
C THR A 9 -33.55 10.01 -11.04
N THR A 10 -33.77 8.77 -11.51
CA THR A 10 -34.12 8.52 -12.92
C THR A 10 -35.58 8.12 -13.13
N GLN A 11 -36.31 7.75 -12.08
CA GLN A 11 -37.69 7.28 -12.19
C GLN A 11 -38.69 8.19 -11.47
N GLY A 12 -39.96 8.09 -11.84
CA GLY A 12 -41.04 8.85 -11.23
C GLY A 12 -41.22 10.26 -11.79
N ARG A 13 -42.49 10.74 -11.77
CA ARG A 13 -42.84 12.06 -12.33
C ARG A 13 -42.18 13.22 -11.57
N ASN A 14 -42.04 13.07 -10.27
CA ASN A 14 -41.40 14.05 -9.37
C ASN A 14 -39.90 14.25 -9.66
N MET A 15 -39.24 13.27 -10.33
CA MET A 15 -37.82 13.36 -10.71
C MET A 15 -37.61 13.91 -12.13
N ALA A 16 -38.59 14.60 -12.71
CA ALA A 16 -38.45 15.22 -14.03
C ALA A 16 -37.31 16.26 -14.06
N GLY A 17 -37.11 17.02 -12.97
CA GLY A 17 -36.00 17.97 -12.84
C GLY A 17 -34.62 17.28 -12.87
N ALA A 18 -34.47 16.21 -12.07
CA ALA A 18 -33.23 15.42 -12.06
C ALA A 18 -32.93 14.83 -13.44
N ARG A 19 -33.95 14.25 -14.12
CA ARG A 19 -33.78 13.73 -15.49
C ARG A 19 -33.43 14.81 -16.49
N ALA A 20 -33.96 16.03 -16.36
CA ALA A 20 -33.57 17.15 -17.22
C ALA A 20 -32.07 17.46 -17.08
N LEU A 21 -31.53 17.45 -15.86
CA LEU A 21 -30.11 17.63 -15.61
C LEU A 21 -29.27 16.45 -16.13
N TRP A 22 -29.73 15.22 -15.93
CA TRP A 22 -29.07 14.04 -16.52
C TRP A 22 -29.04 14.09 -18.06
N ARG A 23 -30.08 14.60 -18.71
CA ARG A 23 -30.07 14.83 -20.16
C ARG A 23 -29.04 15.88 -20.57
N ALA A 24 -28.87 16.94 -19.78
CA ALA A 24 -27.84 17.95 -20.02
C ALA A 24 -26.42 17.38 -19.91
N THR A 25 -26.23 16.26 -19.21
CA THR A 25 -24.97 15.48 -19.19
C THR A 25 -24.87 14.44 -20.31
N GLY A 26 -25.82 14.41 -21.27
CA GLY A 26 -25.82 13.54 -22.44
C GLY A 26 -26.62 12.23 -22.29
N MET A 27 -27.34 11.98 -21.18
CA MET A 27 -28.22 10.80 -21.06
C MET A 27 -29.42 10.89 -22.00
N LYS A 28 -29.77 9.74 -22.58
CA LYS A 28 -30.93 9.55 -23.48
C LYS A 28 -32.04 8.77 -22.79
N ASP A 29 -33.21 8.68 -23.42
CA ASP A 29 -34.38 7.99 -22.85
C ASP A 29 -34.09 6.53 -22.44
N ASP A 30 -33.39 5.79 -23.29
CA ASP A 30 -33.06 4.38 -23.06
C ASP A 30 -32.07 4.17 -21.92
N ASP A 31 -31.36 5.23 -21.48
CA ASP A 31 -30.33 5.15 -20.46
C ASP A 31 -30.92 5.11 -19.05
N PHE A 32 -32.11 5.68 -18.84
CA PHE A 32 -32.73 5.76 -17.52
C PHE A 32 -33.18 4.41 -16.92
N ASN A 33 -33.09 3.33 -17.70
CA ASN A 33 -33.39 1.96 -17.26
C ASN A 33 -32.15 1.07 -17.11
N LYS A 34 -30.95 1.61 -17.34
CA LYS A 34 -29.68 0.89 -17.24
C LYS A 34 -29.03 1.15 -15.87
N PRO A 35 -28.20 0.22 -15.36
CA PRO A 35 -27.43 0.48 -14.16
C PRO A 35 -26.43 1.63 -14.40
N MET A 36 -26.36 2.55 -13.44
CA MET A 36 -25.41 3.67 -13.44
C MET A 36 -24.12 3.28 -12.71
N ILE A 37 -23.02 3.25 -13.43
CA ILE A 37 -21.71 2.87 -12.93
C ILE A 37 -20.90 4.14 -12.69
N ALA A 38 -20.56 4.42 -11.44
CA ALA A 38 -19.60 5.46 -11.10
C ALA A 38 -18.18 4.98 -11.39
N ILE A 39 -17.36 5.83 -11.99
CA ILE A 39 -15.93 5.60 -12.19
C ILE A 39 -15.20 6.68 -11.39
N ALA A 40 -14.62 6.28 -10.24
CA ALA A 40 -13.74 7.13 -9.46
C ALA A 40 -12.32 7.02 -10.02
N ASN A 41 -11.86 8.04 -10.73
CA ASN A 41 -10.51 8.12 -11.30
C ASN A 41 -9.66 9.09 -10.47
N SER A 42 -8.39 8.79 -10.31
CA SER A 42 -7.44 9.60 -9.54
C SER A 42 -6.35 10.25 -10.40
N TYR A 43 -6.66 10.52 -11.68
CA TYR A 43 -5.74 11.21 -12.58
C TYR A 43 -5.26 12.54 -12.02
N THR A 44 -3.96 12.77 -12.10
CA THR A 44 -3.30 14.04 -11.83
C THR A 44 -1.93 14.09 -12.54
N GLN A 45 -1.44 15.29 -12.81
CA GLN A 45 -0.08 15.49 -13.35
C GLN A 45 1.00 15.56 -12.27
N PHE A 46 0.62 15.58 -10.99
CA PHE A 46 1.55 15.67 -9.86
C PHE A 46 2.14 14.33 -9.42
N VAL A 47 1.59 13.20 -9.86
CA VAL A 47 1.94 11.88 -9.36
C VAL A 47 2.36 10.95 -10.49
N PRO A 48 3.61 10.45 -10.53
CA PRO A 48 4.09 9.53 -11.59
C PRO A 48 3.18 8.32 -11.80
N GLY A 49 2.61 7.80 -10.72
CA GLY A 49 1.64 6.70 -10.75
C GLY A 49 0.30 7.05 -11.37
N HIS A 50 0.00 8.32 -11.62
CA HIS A 50 -1.32 8.80 -12.03
C HIS A 50 -1.33 9.63 -13.31
N VAL A 51 -0.19 10.10 -13.80
CA VAL A 51 -0.10 10.95 -15.01
C VAL A 51 -0.70 10.28 -16.26
N HIS A 52 -0.70 8.97 -16.32
CA HIS A 52 -1.21 8.18 -17.43
C HIS A 52 -2.68 7.75 -17.27
N LEU A 53 -3.35 8.09 -16.15
CA LEU A 53 -4.72 7.64 -15.89
C LEU A 53 -5.80 8.48 -16.58
N LYS A 54 -5.43 9.58 -17.26
CA LYS A 54 -6.38 10.56 -17.84
C LYS A 54 -7.49 9.91 -18.65
N ASP A 55 -7.14 9.02 -19.56
CA ASP A 55 -8.08 8.42 -20.53
C ASP A 55 -8.51 7.00 -20.12
N MET A 56 -8.14 6.55 -18.91
CA MET A 56 -8.47 5.19 -18.43
C MET A 56 -9.95 5.06 -18.11
N GLY A 57 -10.58 6.13 -17.64
CA GLY A 57 -12.03 6.17 -17.44
C GLY A 57 -12.81 5.96 -18.75
N ASP A 58 -12.35 6.52 -19.86
CA ASP A 58 -12.98 6.33 -21.18
C ASP A 58 -12.91 4.86 -21.63
N LEU A 59 -11.79 4.17 -21.37
CA LEU A 59 -11.68 2.73 -21.70
C LEU A 59 -12.71 1.91 -20.93
N VAL A 60 -12.83 2.15 -19.62
CA VAL A 60 -13.83 1.50 -18.77
C VAL A 60 -15.25 1.88 -19.22
N ALA A 61 -15.52 3.17 -19.44
CA ALA A 61 -16.83 3.68 -19.87
C ALA A 61 -17.30 3.05 -21.20
N GLY A 62 -16.37 2.88 -22.14
CA GLY A 62 -16.64 2.20 -23.40
C GLY A 62 -17.13 0.75 -23.24
N GLU A 63 -16.53 -0.01 -22.33
CA GLU A 63 -16.94 -1.39 -22.05
C GLU A 63 -18.21 -1.46 -21.19
N VAL A 64 -18.39 -0.54 -20.24
CA VAL A 64 -19.64 -0.38 -19.47
C VAL A 64 -20.82 -0.17 -20.43
N ALA A 65 -20.67 0.73 -21.42
CA ALA A 65 -21.71 1.00 -22.41
C ALA A 65 -22.02 -0.25 -23.26
N LYS A 66 -21.00 -0.97 -23.74
CA LYS A 66 -21.18 -2.23 -24.50
C LYS A 66 -21.86 -3.31 -23.67
N ALA A 67 -21.60 -3.38 -22.37
CA ALA A 67 -22.23 -4.33 -21.44
C ALA A 67 -23.66 -3.93 -21.03
N GLY A 68 -24.14 -2.75 -21.48
CA GLY A 68 -25.48 -2.26 -21.22
C GLY A 68 -25.64 -1.47 -19.92
N GLY A 69 -24.58 -0.86 -19.41
CA GLY A 69 -24.58 0.12 -18.32
C GLY A 69 -24.39 1.56 -18.79
N ILE A 70 -24.47 2.50 -17.87
CA ILE A 70 -24.17 3.92 -18.06
C ILE A 70 -23.01 4.28 -17.16
N ALA A 71 -21.90 4.73 -17.73
CA ALA A 71 -20.74 5.20 -16.98
C ALA A 71 -20.87 6.69 -16.64
N ARG A 72 -20.45 7.05 -15.42
CA ARG A 72 -20.29 8.42 -14.95
C ARG A 72 -18.96 8.55 -14.23
N GLU A 73 -18.00 9.21 -14.86
CA GLU A 73 -16.68 9.43 -14.32
C GLU A 73 -16.62 10.70 -13.49
N PHE A 74 -15.87 10.65 -12.40
CA PHE A 74 -15.44 11.79 -11.63
C PHE A 74 -14.01 11.55 -11.12
N HIS A 75 -13.33 12.64 -10.73
CA HIS A 75 -11.95 12.54 -10.25
C HIS A 75 -11.87 12.88 -8.76
N THR A 76 -11.00 12.16 -8.05
CA THR A 76 -10.57 12.51 -6.70
C THR A 76 -9.13 13.01 -6.73
N ILE A 77 -8.68 13.59 -5.61
CA ILE A 77 -7.30 14.04 -5.46
C ILE A 77 -6.33 12.86 -5.37
N ALA A 78 -5.06 13.11 -5.65
CA ALA A 78 -3.96 12.23 -5.34
C ALA A 78 -2.76 13.05 -4.90
N VAL A 79 -2.16 12.70 -3.75
CA VAL A 79 -0.91 13.27 -3.23
C VAL A 79 0.19 12.26 -3.48
N ASP A 80 1.35 12.71 -3.94
CA ASP A 80 2.53 11.85 -4.13
C ASP A 80 3.38 11.84 -2.88
N ASP A 81 3.49 10.68 -2.24
CA ASP A 81 4.27 10.52 -1.02
C ASP A 81 5.78 10.70 -1.28
N GLY A 82 6.28 10.24 -2.44
CA GLY A 82 7.69 10.39 -2.81
C GLY A 82 8.12 11.83 -2.99
N ILE A 83 7.30 12.64 -3.71
CA ILE A 83 7.56 14.07 -3.91
C ILE A 83 7.34 14.88 -2.63
N ALA A 84 6.39 14.46 -1.78
CA ALA A 84 6.11 15.11 -0.50
C ALA A 84 7.09 14.72 0.62
N MET A 85 7.94 13.71 0.40
CA MET A 85 8.84 13.16 1.40
C MET A 85 9.88 14.18 1.88
N GLY A 86 10.08 14.27 3.20
CA GLY A 86 11.12 15.09 3.80
C GLY A 86 10.81 16.58 3.93
N HIS A 87 9.56 16.99 3.73
CA HIS A 87 9.11 18.37 3.97
C HIS A 87 7.64 18.41 4.38
N ASP A 88 7.12 19.60 4.76
CA ASP A 88 5.75 19.80 5.27
C ASP A 88 4.62 19.29 4.34
N GLY A 89 4.89 19.08 3.06
CA GLY A 89 3.95 18.45 2.12
C GLY A 89 3.52 17.05 2.56
N MET A 90 4.38 16.32 3.26
CA MET A 90 4.10 14.96 3.74
C MET A 90 3.02 14.92 4.83
N LEU A 91 2.77 16.03 5.52
CA LEU A 91 1.71 16.17 6.52
C LEU A 91 0.30 16.05 5.91
N TYR A 92 0.16 16.27 4.61
CA TYR A 92 -1.09 16.14 3.86
C TYR A 92 -1.34 14.73 3.30
N SER A 93 -0.31 13.88 3.27
CA SER A 93 -0.40 12.56 2.63
C SER A 93 -1.44 11.66 3.30
N LEU A 94 -1.26 11.29 4.58
CA LEU A 94 -2.18 10.37 5.25
C LEU A 94 -3.60 10.93 5.36
N PRO A 95 -3.82 12.20 5.71
CA PRO A 95 -5.18 12.78 5.73
C PRO A 95 -5.87 12.78 4.37
N SER A 96 -5.13 12.84 3.27
CA SER A 96 -5.71 12.75 1.92
C SER A 96 -6.47 11.44 1.68
N ARG A 97 -6.08 10.34 2.36
CA ARG A 97 -6.79 9.06 2.30
C ARG A 97 -8.25 9.20 2.71
N ASP A 98 -8.49 9.89 3.83
CA ASP A 98 -9.85 10.09 4.35
C ASP A 98 -10.65 11.05 3.47
N VAL A 99 -10.01 12.13 2.98
CA VAL A 99 -10.63 13.06 2.01
C VAL A 99 -11.03 12.32 0.72
N ILE A 100 -10.19 11.39 0.23
CA ILE A 100 -10.51 10.56 -0.93
C ILE A 100 -11.72 9.68 -0.65
N ALA A 101 -11.74 8.99 0.51
CA ALA A 101 -12.87 8.16 0.91
C ALA A 101 -14.17 8.95 0.97
N ASP A 102 -14.15 10.13 1.61
CA ASP A 102 -15.29 11.02 1.73
C ASP A 102 -15.75 11.52 0.36
N SER A 103 -14.83 11.96 -0.51
CA SER A 103 -15.18 12.48 -1.83
C SER A 103 -15.87 11.43 -2.70
N VAL A 104 -15.39 10.18 -2.67
CA VAL A 104 -16.00 9.07 -3.41
C VAL A 104 -17.39 8.75 -2.85
N GLU A 105 -17.53 8.68 -1.53
CA GLU A 105 -18.80 8.45 -0.87
C GLU A 105 -19.82 9.54 -1.23
N TYR A 106 -19.46 10.82 -1.15
CA TYR A 106 -20.33 11.94 -1.51
C TYR A 106 -20.82 11.84 -2.95
N MET A 107 -19.91 11.63 -3.90
CA MET A 107 -20.26 11.55 -5.32
C MET A 107 -21.23 10.38 -5.60
N VAL A 108 -20.92 9.21 -5.07
CA VAL A 108 -21.70 8.01 -5.32
C VAL A 108 -23.08 8.06 -4.64
N ASN A 109 -23.15 8.51 -3.38
CA ASN A 109 -24.40 8.58 -2.63
C ASN A 109 -25.31 9.72 -3.10
N ALA A 110 -24.76 10.93 -3.34
CA ALA A 110 -25.55 12.07 -3.80
C ALA A 110 -26.21 11.81 -5.16
N HIS A 111 -25.54 11.06 -6.04
CA HIS A 111 -26.04 10.75 -7.40
C HIS A 111 -26.68 9.36 -7.51
N CYS A 112 -26.72 8.60 -6.40
CA CYS A 112 -27.33 7.27 -6.31
C CYS A 112 -26.79 6.28 -7.35
N ALA A 113 -25.48 6.25 -7.59
CA ALA A 113 -24.88 5.29 -8.53
C ALA A 113 -25.05 3.86 -8.02
N ASP A 114 -25.21 2.90 -8.94
CA ASP A 114 -25.51 1.50 -8.65
C ASP A 114 -24.28 0.66 -8.37
N ALA A 115 -23.13 1.02 -8.96
CA ALA A 115 -21.88 0.32 -8.79
C ALA A 115 -20.70 1.25 -8.99
N LEU A 116 -19.50 0.81 -8.60
CA LEU A 116 -18.29 1.63 -8.55
C LEU A 116 -17.11 0.92 -9.21
N VAL A 117 -16.39 1.63 -10.09
CA VAL A 117 -15.04 1.26 -10.53
C VAL A 117 -14.04 2.22 -9.88
N CYS A 118 -13.03 1.68 -9.21
CA CYS A 118 -11.95 2.44 -8.58
C CYS A 118 -10.70 2.37 -9.45
N ILE A 119 -10.32 3.49 -10.07
CA ILE A 119 -9.07 3.65 -10.82
C ILE A 119 -8.07 4.37 -9.92
N SER A 120 -7.19 3.61 -9.28
CA SER A 120 -6.20 4.08 -8.31
C SER A 120 -4.81 3.59 -8.66
N ASN A 121 -3.78 4.06 -7.97
CA ASN A 121 -2.44 3.48 -8.12
C ASN A 121 -1.51 3.71 -6.92
N CYS A 122 -1.49 4.92 -6.33
CA CYS A 122 -0.54 5.29 -5.29
C CYS A 122 -1.07 5.11 -3.86
N ASP A 123 -0.19 5.39 -2.90
CA ASP A 123 -0.17 5.01 -1.50
C ASP A 123 -1.47 5.24 -0.75
N LYS A 124 -2.06 6.43 -0.84
CA LYS A 124 -3.24 6.81 -0.06
C LYS A 124 -4.53 6.67 -0.85
N ILE A 125 -4.41 6.60 -2.18
CA ILE A 125 -5.56 6.60 -3.08
C ILE A 125 -6.25 5.23 -3.07
N THR A 126 -5.48 4.15 -3.25
CA THR A 126 -6.05 2.79 -3.21
C THR A 126 -6.74 2.50 -1.87
N PRO A 127 -6.12 2.76 -0.69
CA PRO A 127 -6.81 2.56 0.59
C PRO A 127 -7.98 3.54 0.81
N GLY A 128 -7.90 4.79 0.36
CA GLY A 128 -9.02 5.73 0.45
C GLY A 128 -10.24 5.24 -0.33
N MET A 129 -10.04 4.77 -1.56
CA MET A 129 -11.10 4.16 -2.35
C MET A 129 -11.61 2.84 -1.75
N LEU A 130 -10.74 2.04 -1.08
CA LEU A 130 -11.15 0.83 -0.38
C LEU A 130 -12.06 1.16 0.81
N MET A 131 -11.71 2.18 1.62
CA MET A 131 -12.59 2.68 2.68
C MET A 131 -13.96 3.09 2.13
N ALA A 132 -13.99 3.86 1.04
CA ALA A 132 -15.25 4.24 0.38
C ALA A 132 -16.05 3.02 -0.10
N ALA A 133 -15.41 2.02 -0.71
CA ALA A 133 -16.06 0.79 -1.15
C ALA A 133 -16.69 0.03 0.01
N MET A 134 -16.01 -0.02 1.18
CA MET A 134 -16.54 -0.64 2.39
C MET A 134 -17.73 0.15 2.97
N ARG A 135 -17.68 1.49 2.99
CA ARG A 135 -18.80 2.35 3.43
C ARG A 135 -20.02 2.17 2.55
N LEU A 136 -19.84 2.29 1.25
CA LEU A 136 -20.91 2.24 0.24
C LEU A 136 -21.57 0.87 0.13
N ASN A 137 -20.77 -0.19 0.20
CA ASN A 137 -21.18 -1.58 0.06
C ASN A 137 -22.12 -1.83 -1.15
N ILE A 138 -21.75 -1.28 -2.30
CA ILE A 138 -22.35 -1.54 -3.62
C ILE A 138 -21.36 -2.32 -4.48
N PRO A 139 -21.78 -3.04 -5.53
CA PRO A 139 -20.85 -3.75 -6.41
C PRO A 139 -19.68 -2.86 -6.82
N THR A 140 -18.46 -3.32 -6.56
CA THR A 140 -17.23 -2.52 -6.75
C THR A 140 -16.11 -3.38 -7.33
N ILE A 141 -15.32 -2.80 -8.22
CA ILE A 141 -14.08 -3.40 -8.74
C ILE A 141 -12.94 -2.38 -8.75
N PHE A 142 -11.73 -2.85 -8.43
CA PHE A 142 -10.51 -2.05 -8.51
C PHE A 142 -9.74 -2.38 -9.78
N VAL A 143 -9.18 -1.36 -10.40
CA VAL A 143 -8.20 -1.48 -11.49
C VAL A 143 -7.12 -0.42 -11.31
N SER A 144 -5.89 -0.85 -11.03
CA SER A 144 -4.78 0.07 -10.77
C SER A 144 -4.07 0.50 -12.05
N GLY A 145 -3.36 1.65 -11.98
CA GLY A 145 -2.51 2.13 -13.06
C GLY A 145 -1.29 1.26 -13.34
N GLY A 146 -0.87 0.43 -12.37
CA GLY A 146 0.25 -0.49 -12.46
C GLY A 146 1.59 0.08 -12.01
N PRO A 147 2.57 -0.80 -11.71
CA PRO A 147 3.92 -0.40 -11.35
C PRO A 147 4.70 0.14 -12.54
N MET A 148 5.69 1.01 -12.25
CA MET A 148 6.68 1.44 -13.23
C MET A 148 7.73 0.35 -13.47
N GLU A 149 8.48 0.48 -14.56
CA GLU A 149 9.66 -0.34 -14.81
C GLU A 149 10.78 0.02 -13.82
N ALA A 150 11.63 -0.94 -13.46
CA ALA A 150 12.81 -0.66 -12.65
C ALA A 150 13.83 0.18 -13.41
N GLY A 151 14.51 1.08 -12.72
CA GLY A 151 15.53 1.95 -13.29
C GLY A 151 16.78 1.19 -13.72
N LYS A 152 17.49 1.68 -14.75
CA LYS A 152 18.72 1.08 -15.25
C LYS A 152 19.73 2.14 -15.65
N THR A 153 20.98 1.98 -15.22
CA THR A 153 22.10 2.78 -15.66
C THR A 153 23.37 1.95 -15.79
N LYS A 154 24.31 2.40 -16.58
CA LYS A 154 25.64 1.76 -16.68
C LYS A 154 26.53 2.01 -15.46
N LEU A 155 26.12 2.93 -14.58
CA LEU A 155 26.88 3.30 -13.38
C LEU A 155 26.48 2.47 -12.14
N ALA A 156 25.50 1.56 -12.28
CA ALA A 156 25.10 0.61 -11.26
C ALA A 156 25.14 -0.82 -11.79
N ASP A 157 25.42 -1.77 -10.92
CA ASP A 157 25.43 -3.22 -11.20
C ASP A 157 24.09 -3.90 -10.91
N HIS A 158 23.10 -3.13 -10.46
CA HIS A 158 21.74 -3.55 -10.13
C HIS A 158 20.70 -2.60 -10.73
N ASN A 159 19.45 -3.00 -10.74
CA ASN A 159 18.35 -2.14 -11.11
C ASN A 159 18.09 -1.11 -10.00
N LEU A 160 17.70 0.10 -10.39
CA LEU A 160 17.49 1.22 -9.48
C LEU A 160 16.01 1.42 -9.14
N ASP A 161 15.79 1.99 -7.96
CA ASP A 161 14.51 2.53 -7.53
C ASP A 161 14.68 3.93 -6.88
N LEU A 162 13.59 4.49 -6.34
CA LEU A 162 13.60 5.79 -5.68
C LEU A 162 14.60 5.86 -4.52
N VAL A 163 14.76 4.78 -3.75
CA VAL A 163 15.64 4.74 -2.57
C VAL A 163 17.10 4.86 -2.99
N ASP A 164 17.48 4.26 -4.12
CA ASP A 164 18.85 4.36 -4.64
C ASP A 164 19.22 5.82 -4.99
N ALA A 165 18.29 6.57 -5.58
CA ALA A 165 18.47 7.99 -5.84
C ALA A 165 18.63 8.82 -4.56
N MET A 166 17.89 8.46 -3.48
CA MET A 166 17.99 9.14 -2.18
C MET A 166 19.30 8.81 -1.46
N VAL A 167 19.74 7.56 -1.51
CA VAL A 167 20.99 7.11 -0.85
C VAL A 167 22.21 7.72 -1.53
N ILE A 168 22.27 7.71 -2.86
CA ILE A 168 23.43 8.27 -3.59
C ILE A 168 23.54 9.78 -3.42
N ALA A 169 22.43 10.49 -3.23
CA ALA A 169 22.40 11.94 -3.06
C ALA A 169 23.14 12.44 -1.81
N VAL A 170 23.33 11.58 -0.81
CA VAL A 170 24.02 11.89 0.45
C VAL A 170 25.30 11.07 0.64
N ASP A 171 25.78 10.42 -0.40
CA ASP A 171 27.08 9.75 -0.43
C ASP A 171 28.17 10.77 -0.79
N ASP A 172 28.92 11.23 0.19
CA ASP A 172 30.00 12.22 0.03
C ASP A 172 31.11 11.75 -0.94
N THR A 173 31.15 10.46 -1.30
CA THR A 173 32.09 9.89 -2.26
C THR A 173 31.59 9.88 -3.70
N ALA A 174 30.29 10.12 -3.90
CA ALA A 174 29.69 10.15 -5.23
C ALA A 174 29.92 11.49 -5.93
N SER A 175 30.26 11.46 -7.24
CA SER A 175 30.32 12.69 -8.02
C SER A 175 28.93 13.22 -8.39
N ASP A 176 28.79 14.52 -8.61
CA ASP A 176 27.55 15.16 -9.06
C ASP A 176 27.00 14.52 -10.35
N GLU A 177 27.89 14.08 -11.27
CA GLU A 177 27.47 13.39 -12.49
C GLU A 177 26.83 12.04 -12.19
N LYS A 178 27.35 11.30 -11.19
CA LYS A 178 26.76 10.00 -10.77
C LYS A 178 25.40 10.22 -10.12
N VAL A 179 25.28 11.19 -9.23
CA VAL A 179 24.00 11.57 -8.61
C VAL A 179 22.96 11.93 -9.67
N ALA A 180 23.32 12.82 -10.61
CA ALA A 180 22.43 13.24 -11.70
C ALA A 180 22.04 12.09 -12.64
N GLU A 181 22.90 11.07 -12.82
CA GLU A 181 22.57 9.89 -13.62
C GLU A 181 21.58 8.97 -12.89
N TYR A 182 21.75 8.77 -11.58
CA TYR A 182 20.80 8.00 -10.76
C TYR A 182 19.43 8.70 -10.74
N GLU A 183 19.39 10.03 -10.55
CA GLU A 183 18.18 10.83 -10.59
C GLU A 183 17.39 10.63 -11.90
N ARG A 184 18.07 10.65 -13.04
CA ARG A 184 17.44 10.44 -14.36
C ARG A 184 16.98 9.02 -14.60
N SER A 185 17.58 8.03 -13.92
CA SER A 185 17.41 6.62 -14.25
C SER A 185 16.52 5.87 -13.27
N ALA A 186 16.40 6.30 -12.01
CA ALA A 186 15.75 5.56 -10.94
C ALA A 186 14.24 5.34 -11.15
N CYS A 187 13.54 6.33 -11.74
CA CYS A 187 12.10 6.29 -11.98
C CYS A 187 11.80 6.55 -13.47
N PRO A 188 12.03 5.56 -14.36
CA PRO A 188 12.08 5.83 -15.81
C PRO A 188 10.72 5.97 -16.48
N THR A 189 9.63 5.45 -15.88
CA THR A 189 8.33 5.38 -16.56
C THR A 189 7.19 5.90 -15.69
N CYS A 190 6.01 6.10 -16.29
CA CYS A 190 4.77 6.21 -15.51
C CYS A 190 4.52 4.90 -14.75
N GLY A 191 3.74 5.00 -13.69
CA GLY A 191 3.42 3.87 -12.80
C GLY A 191 3.70 4.19 -11.34
N SER A 192 3.22 3.34 -10.44
CA SER A 192 3.62 3.33 -9.03
C SER A 192 5.08 2.86 -8.89
N CYS A 193 5.62 2.81 -7.69
CA CYS A 193 7.01 2.38 -7.46
C CYS A 193 7.35 1.05 -8.16
N SER A 194 8.61 0.85 -8.56
CA SER A 194 9.06 -0.41 -9.15
C SER A 194 9.25 -1.55 -8.14
N GLY A 195 9.36 -1.22 -6.84
CA GLY A 195 9.48 -2.19 -5.73
C GLY A 195 8.19 -2.38 -4.93
N MET A 196 8.25 -3.20 -3.87
CA MET A 196 7.13 -3.50 -2.97
C MET A 196 7.02 -2.43 -1.87
N PHE A 197 6.73 -1.19 -2.29
CA PHE A 197 6.41 -0.07 -1.42
C PHE A 197 4.90 -0.04 -1.14
N THR A 198 4.41 0.95 -0.40
CA THR A 198 3.01 1.00 0.03
C THR A 198 2.02 0.95 -1.14
N ALA A 199 2.29 1.70 -2.22
CA ALA A 199 1.44 1.74 -3.41
C ALA A 199 1.21 0.34 -4.01
N ASN A 200 2.31 -0.37 -4.30
CA ASN A 200 2.23 -1.72 -4.87
C ASN A 200 1.67 -2.73 -3.86
N SER A 201 2.04 -2.64 -2.57
CA SER A 201 1.44 -3.48 -1.54
C SER A 201 -0.07 -3.37 -1.56
N MET A 202 -0.63 -2.16 -1.52
CA MET A 202 -2.09 -1.96 -1.54
C MET A 202 -2.74 -2.46 -2.84
N ASN A 203 -2.11 -2.25 -4.00
CA ASN A 203 -2.62 -2.76 -5.28
C ASN A 203 -2.61 -4.30 -5.34
N CYS A 204 -1.62 -4.95 -4.73
CA CYS A 204 -1.56 -6.40 -4.58
C CYS A 204 -2.62 -6.92 -3.61
N LEU A 205 -2.85 -6.21 -2.49
CA LEU A 205 -3.84 -6.60 -1.49
C LEU A 205 -5.28 -6.57 -2.03
N THR A 206 -5.59 -5.70 -3.01
CA THR A 206 -6.91 -5.74 -3.67
C THR A 206 -7.17 -7.04 -4.45
N GLU A 207 -6.10 -7.72 -4.95
CA GLU A 207 -6.23 -9.06 -5.54
C GLU A 207 -6.54 -10.11 -4.46
N ALA A 208 -5.81 -10.09 -3.34
CA ALA A 208 -6.02 -11.03 -2.23
C ALA A 208 -7.38 -10.84 -1.55
N LEU A 209 -7.90 -9.61 -1.48
CA LEU A 209 -9.24 -9.30 -1.02
C LEU A 209 -10.34 -9.77 -2.01
N GLY A 210 -9.97 -10.17 -3.22
CA GLY A 210 -10.92 -10.59 -4.25
C GLY A 210 -11.62 -9.44 -4.97
N LEU A 211 -11.17 -8.19 -4.83
CA LEU A 211 -11.80 -6.98 -5.36
C LEU A 211 -11.20 -6.48 -6.68
N SER A 212 -10.15 -7.12 -7.19
CA SER A 212 -9.51 -6.77 -8.47
C SER A 212 -9.22 -8.01 -9.33
N LEU A 213 -8.82 -7.79 -10.57
CA LEU A 213 -8.49 -8.85 -11.53
C LEU A 213 -7.06 -9.34 -11.32
N PRO A 214 -6.75 -10.62 -11.66
CA PRO A 214 -5.40 -11.14 -11.64
C PRO A 214 -4.44 -10.29 -12.48
N GLY A 215 -3.28 -9.95 -11.90
CA GLY A 215 -2.27 -9.08 -12.51
C GLY A 215 -2.48 -7.58 -12.21
N ASN A 216 -3.51 -7.22 -11.44
CA ASN A 216 -3.76 -5.83 -11.07
C ASN A 216 -2.55 -5.18 -10.40
N GLY A 217 -1.92 -5.86 -9.44
CA GLY A 217 -0.76 -5.35 -8.70
C GLY A 217 0.58 -5.51 -9.42
N SER A 218 0.68 -6.30 -10.50
CA SER A 218 1.99 -6.71 -11.03
C SER A 218 2.27 -6.37 -12.49
N VAL A 219 1.25 -6.25 -13.38
CA VAL A 219 1.48 -5.86 -14.79
C VAL A 219 1.98 -4.42 -14.85
N LEU A 220 3.07 -4.16 -15.56
CA LEU A 220 3.65 -2.83 -15.73
C LEU A 220 2.66 -1.82 -16.36
N ALA A 221 2.72 -0.57 -15.93
CA ALA A 221 1.90 0.52 -16.47
C ALA A 221 2.11 0.73 -17.97
N THR A 222 3.34 0.57 -18.44
CA THR A 222 3.75 0.73 -19.84
C THR A 222 3.33 -0.42 -20.74
N HIS A 223 3.07 -1.62 -20.17
CA HIS A 223 2.80 -2.80 -20.98
C HIS A 223 1.37 -2.86 -21.53
N SER A 224 1.23 -3.21 -22.81
CA SER A 224 -0.05 -3.27 -23.55
C SER A 224 -1.08 -4.22 -22.92
N ASP A 225 -0.67 -5.28 -22.23
CA ASP A 225 -1.58 -6.24 -21.59
C ASP A 225 -2.39 -5.60 -20.46
N ARG A 226 -1.86 -4.56 -19.79
CA ARG A 226 -2.60 -3.82 -18.77
C ARG A 226 -3.89 -3.19 -19.29
N ARG A 227 -3.92 -2.76 -20.54
CA ARG A 227 -5.14 -2.25 -21.15
C ARG A 227 -6.31 -3.24 -21.05
N GLY A 228 -6.01 -4.53 -21.14
CA GLY A 228 -7.00 -5.61 -20.98
C GLY A 228 -7.70 -5.60 -19.64
N LEU A 229 -7.01 -5.22 -18.54
CA LEU A 229 -7.58 -5.15 -17.20
C LEU A 229 -8.65 -4.05 -17.09
N PHE A 230 -8.42 -2.88 -17.68
CA PHE A 230 -9.42 -1.79 -17.72
C PHE A 230 -10.68 -2.19 -18.51
N LEU A 231 -10.49 -2.83 -19.65
CA LEU A 231 -11.60 -3.32 -20.45
C LEU A 231 -12.41 -4.39 -19.72
N GLU A 232 -11.74 -5.34 -19.07
CA GLU A 232 -12.41 -6.40 -18.32
C GLU A 232 -13.11 -5.86 -17.06
N ALA A 233 -12.52 -4.88 -16.37
CA ALA A 233 -13.15 -4.22 -15.23
C ALA A 233 -14.50 -3.58 -15.64
N GLY A 234 -14.55 -2.91 -16.81
CA GLY A 234 -15.78 -2.31 -17.34
C GLY A 234 -16.88 -3.34 -17.63
N ARG A 235 -16.53 -4.52 -18.17
CA ARG A 235 -17.48 -5.62 -18.39
C ARG A 235 -17.95 -6.24 -17.08
N THR A 236 -17.01 -6.52 -16.21
CA THR A 236 -17.25 -7.20 -14.93
C THR A 236 -18.15 -6.39 -14.02
N ILE A 237 -17.96 -5.07 -13.90
CA ILE A 237 -18.76 -4.25 -12.99
C ILE A 237 -20.23 -4.21 -13.38
N VAL A 238 -20.55 -4.18 -14.68
CA VAL A 238 -21.95 -4.22 -15.16
C VAL A 238 -22.58 -5.58 -14.86
N LYS A 239 -21.82 -6.68 -15.00
CA LYS A 239 -22.27 -8.03 -14.63
C LYS A 239 -22.59 -8.10 -13.14
N LEU A 240 -21.69 -7.62 -12.27
CA LEU A 240 -21.89 -7.61 -10.81
C LEU A 240 -23.10 -6.76 -10.41
N ALA A 241 -23.28 -5.57 -11.03
CA ALA A 241 -24.43 -4.72 -10.77
C ALA A 241 -25.74 -5.43 -11.14
N LYS A 242 -25.83 -6.04 -12.33
CA LYS A 242 -27.01 -6.82 -12.73
C LYS A 242 -27.24 -8.01 -11.80
N GLN A 243 -26.18 -8.73 -11.43
CA GLN A 243 -26.28 -9.87 -10.52
C GLN A 243 -26.86 -9.45 -9.18
N HIS A 244 -26.41 -8.32 -8.61
CA HIS A 244 -26.96 -7.80 -7.36
C HIS A 244 -28.42 -7.34 -7.51
N TYR A 245 -28.69 -6.42 -8.44
CA TYR A 245 -30.00 -5.75 -8.50
C TYR A 245 -31.09 -6.55 -9.23
N GLU A 246 -30.73 -7.42 -10.18
CA GLU A 246 -31.69 -8.20 -10.94
C GLU A 246 -31.96 -9.58 -10.32
N ASN A 247 -30.97 -10.14 -9.61
CA ASN A 247 -31.03 -11.49 -9.04
C ASN A 247 -31.04 -11.50 -7.50
N ASP A 248 -31.07 -10.32 -6.85
CA ASP A 248 -30.98 -10.17 -5.39
C ASP A 248 -29.76 -10.86 -4.76
N ASP A 249 -28.62 -10.90 -5.52
CA ASP A 249 -27.39 -11.54 -5.07
C ASP A 249 -26.50 -10.57 -4.29
N TYR A 250 -26.43 -10.76 -3.00
CA TYR A 250 -25.61 -9.96 -2.09
C TYR A 250 -24.16 -10.48 -1.98
N SER A 251 -23.86 -11.65 -2.54
CA SER A 251 -22.51 -12.24 -2.48
C SER A 251 -21.45 -11.43 -3.25
N VAL A 252 -21.88 -10.59 -4.19
CA VAL A 252 -21.05 -9.75 -5.03
C VAL A 252 -20.72 -8.37 -4.41
N LEU A 253 -21.22 -8.10 -3.21
CA LEU A 253 -20.96 -6.84 -2.52
C LEU A 253 -19.57 -6.83 -1.86
N PRO A 254 -18.90 -5.67 -1.75
CA PRO A 254 -17.56 -5.56 -1.16
C PRO A 254 -17.44 -6.21 0.22
N ARG A 255 -18.38 -5.99 1.14
CA ARG A 255 -18.33 -6.58 2.49
C ARG A 255 -18.58 -8.11 2.50
N SER A 256 -19.21 -8.67 1.46
CA SER A 256 -19.39 -10.11 1.31
C SER A 256 -18.14 -10.77 0.74
N ILE A 257 -17.47 -10.12 -0.22
CA ILE A 257 -16.22 -10.59 -0.84
C ILE A 257 -15.05 -10.36 0.14
N ALA A 258 -14.81 -9.11 0.53
CA ALA A 258 -13.77 -8.71 1.47
C ALA A 258 -14.29 -8.77 2.91
N ASN A 259 -14.63 -9.99 3.37
CA ASN A 259 -15.03 -10.28 4.75
C ASN A 259 -13.80 -10.52 5.64
N PHE A 260 -13.99 -10.86 6.91
CA PHE A 260 -12.91 -11.13 7.88
C PHE A 260 -11.82 -12.05 7.31
N ARG A 261 -12.22 -13.20 6.73
CA ARG A 261 -11.29 -14.19 6.16
C ARG A 261 -10.51 -13.66 4.94
N ALA A 262 -11.12 -12.77 4.15
CA ALA A 262 -10.43 -12.12 3.04
C ALA A 262 -9.39 -11.09 3.53
N PHE A 263 -9.65 -10.41 4.65
CA PHE A 263 -8.64 -9.57 5.31
C PHE A 263 -7.50 -10.40 5.90
N GLU A 264 -7.77 -11.61 6.42
CA GLU A 264 -6.70 -12.56 6.78
C GLU A 264 -5.86 -12.94 5.56
N ASN A 265 -6.48 -13.25 4.40
CA ASN A 265 -5.75 -13.54 3.16
C ASN A 265 -4.88 -12.36 2.71
N ALA A 266 -5.42 -11.14 2.76
CA ALA A 266 -4.68 -9.93 2.40
C ALA A 266 -3.48 -9.70 3.33
N MET A 267 -3.67 -9.84 4.64
CA MET A 267 -2.59 -9.69 5.61
C MET A 267 -1.55 -10.81 5.48
N THR A 268 -2.00 -12.04 5.22
CA THR A 268 -1.11 -13.19 4.93
C THR A 268 -0.25 -12.91 3.70
N LEU A 269 -0.82 -12.37 2.62
CA LEU A 269 -0.06 -11.96 1.45
C LEU A 269 0.97 -10.88 1.80
N ASP A 270 0.57 -9.85 2.54
CA ASP A 270 1.44 -8.72 2.89
C ASP A 270 2.65 -9.18 3.73
N ILE A 271 2.41 -10.02 4.73
CA ILE A 271 3.45 -10.64 5.56
C ILE A 271 4.37 -11.52 4.70
N CYS A 272 3.79 -12.34 3.81
CA CYS A 272 4.52 -13.26 2.94
C CYS A 272 5.46 -12.55 1.95
N MET A 273 5.06 -11.40 1.41
CA MET A 273 5.87 -10.65 0.45
C MET A 273 6.74 -9.56 1.10
N GLY A 274 6.68 -9.41 2.43
CA GLY A 274 7.41 -8.36 3.15
C GLY A 274 6.99 -6.97 2.68
N GLY A 275 5.68 -6.73 2.66
CA GLY A 275 5.08 -5.47 2.22
C GLY A 275 5.37 -4.28 3.12
N SER A 276 4.61 -3.23 2.97
CA SER A 276 4.79 -1.99 3.73
C SER A 276 4.11 -2.06 5.11
N THR A 277 4.75 -1.53 6.15
CA THR A 277 4.09 -1.36 7.46
C THR A 277 2.87 -0.43 7.39
N ASN A 278 2.81 0.48 6.40
CA ASN A 278 1.65 1.34 6.17
C ASN A 278 0.38 0.57 5.78
N THR A 279 0.50 -0.61 5.18
CA THR A 279 -0.65 -1.47 4.84
C THR A 279 -1.46 -1.84 6.08
N ILE A 280 -0.79 -2.01 7.23
CA ILE A 280 -1.46 -2.27 8.51
C ILE A 280 -2.43 -1.13 8.85
N LEU A 281 -1.97 0.14 8.78
CA LEU A 281 -2.84 1.30 9.01
C LEU A 281 -4.00 1.35 8.02
N HIS A 282 -3.76 0.98 6.77
CA HIS A 282 -4.75 1.07 5.71
C HIS A 282 -5.79 -0.05 5.78
N LEU A 283 -5.36 -1.27 6.05
CA LEU A 283 -6.29 -2.40 6.24
C LEU A 283 -7.14 -2.22 7.50
N LEU A 284 -6.54 -1.78 8.62
CA LEU A 284 -7.28 -1.51 9.86
C LEU A 284 -8.32 -0.40 9.65
N ALA A 285 -8.02 0.65 8.88
CA ALA A 285 -9.02 1.65 8.52
C ALA A 285 -10.15 1.06 7.67
N ALA A 286 -9.83 0.23 6.67
CA ALA A 286 -10.83 -0.40 5.82
C ALA A 286 -11.73 -1.40 6.58
N VAL A 287 -11.19 -2.18 7.52
CA VAL A 287 -11.99 -3.10 8.35
C VAL A 287 -12.90 -2.35 9.30
N GLN A 288 -12.46 -1.20 9.83
CA GLN A 288 -13.30 -0.33 10.64
C GLN A 288 -14.51 0.17 9.83
N GLU A 289 -14.30 0.64 8.60
CA GLU A 289 -15.38 1.07 7.69
C GLU A 289 -16.33 -0.08 7.31
N ALA A 290 -15.79 -1.29 7.22
CA ALA A 290 -16.59 -2.49 6.96
C ALA A 290 -17.38 -2.98 8.19
N GLY A 291 -17.05 -2.53 9.40
CA GLY A 291 -17.59 -3.04 10.67
C GLY A 291 -17.09 -4.46 10.98
N ILE A 292 -15.86 -4.79 10.58
CA ILE A 292 -15.23 -6.10 10.80
C ILE A 292 -14.34 -6.02 12.04
N ASP A 293 -14.45 -6.99 12.95
CA ASP A 293 -13.63 -7.11 14.16
C ASP A 293 -12.28 -7.78 13.85
N PHE A 294 -11.40 -7.03 13.20
CA PHE A 294 -10.03 -7.43 12.85
C PHE A 294 -9.06 -6.38 13.36
N ASP A 295 -8.09 -6.78 14.16
CA ASP A 295 -7.17 -5.89 14.87
C ASP A 295 -5.70 -6.31 14.76
N LEU A 296 -4.82 -5.58 15.46
CA LEU A 296 -3.39 -5.84 15.48
C LEU A 296 -3.05 -7.22 16.05
N SER A 297 -3.89 -7.79 16.95
CA SER A 297 -3.70 -9.14 17.51
C SER A 297 -3.90 -10.23 16.46
N ASN A 298 -4.80 -10.02 15.49
CA ASN A 298 -4.96 -10.92 14.34
C ASN A 298 -3.72 -10.89 13.47
N ILE A 299 -3.16 -9.69 13.24
CA ILE A 299 -1.92 -9.51 12.46
C ILE A 299 -0.74 -10.19 13.14
N ASP A 300 -0.60 -10.04 14.46
CA ASP A 300 0.47 -10.72 15.22
C ASP A 300 0.36 -12.25 15.07
N LYS A 301 -0.84 -12.81 15.22
CA LYS A 301 -1.06 -14.26 15.04
C LYS A 301 -0.64 -14.74 13.65
N LEU A 302 -1.03 -14.02 12.59
CA LEU A 302 -0.63 -14.35 11.22
C LEU A 302 0.88 -14.24 11.05
N SER A 303 1.52 -13.19 11.56
CA SER A 303 2.95 -12.95 11.40
C SER A 303 3.85 -14.02 12.01
N ARG A 304 3.31 -14.82 12.95
CA ARG A 304 4.04 -15.93 13.59
C ARG A 304 4.02 -17.24 12.80
N VAL A 305 3.10 -17.36 11.83
CA VAL A 305 2.89 -18.63 11.11
C VAL A 305 3.08 -18.50 9.60
N VAL A 306 3.04 -17.28 9.07
CA VAL A 306 3.18 -17.01 7.65
C VAL A 306 4.66 -16.85 7.29
N PRO A 307 5.24 -17.70 6.41
CA PRO A 307 6.63 -17.56 5.98
C PRO A 307 6.80 -16.42 4.96
N GLN A 308 8.03 -15.94 4.78
CA GLN A 308 8.37 -15.05 3.68
C GLN A 308 8.69 -15.87 2.43
N LEU A 309 7.77 -15.92 1.47
CA LEU A 309 7.93 -16.64 0.20
C LEU A 309 8.30 -15.75 -0.99
N CYS A 310 8.18 -14.43 -0.84
CA CYS A 310 8.56 -13.48 -1.87
C CYS A 310 9.41 -12.36 -1.27
N LYS A 311 10.51 -12.00 -1.94
CA LYS A 311 11.40 -10.92 -1.50
C LYS A 311 11.69 -10.01 -2.69
N VAL A 312 11.38 -8.73 -2.55
CA VAL A 312 11.38 -7.72 -3.62
C VAL A 312 12.03 -6.44 -3.10
N ALA A 313 12.55 -5.60 -3.97
CA ALA A 313 13.05 -4.27 -3.60
C ALA A 313 12.02 -3.52 -2.71
N PRO A 314 12.43 -2.83 -1.67
CA PRO A 314 13.80 -2.51 -1.25
C PRO A 314 14.47 -3.57 -0.36
N ASN A 315 13.82 -4.72 -0.11
CA ASN A 315 14.33 -5.78 0.78
C ASN A 315 15.44 -6.62 0.10
N THR A 316 15.57 -6.52 -1.22
CA THR A 316 16.64 -7.09 -2.03
C THR A 316 16.84 -6.22 -3.28
N PRO A 317 18.06 -6.07 -3.82
CA PRO A 317 18.29 -5.40 -5.09
C PRO A 317 18.02 -6.30 -6.31
N GLU A 318 17.78 -7.60 -6.10
CA GLU A 318 17.71 -8.60 -7.18
C GLU A 318 16.40 -8.58 -7.95
N TYR A 319 15.27 -8.32 -7.25
CA TYR A 319 13.94 -8.45 -7.81
C TYR A 319 13.10 -7.18 -7.64
N HIS A 320 12.34 -6.87 -8.71
CA HIS A 320 11.37 -5.77 -8.74
C HIS A 320 9.97 -6.30 -9.10
N MET A 321 8.97 -5.44 -9.23
CA MET A 321 7.60 -5.86 -9.53
C MET A 321 7.48 -6.56 -10.90
N GLU A 322 8.34 -6.22 -11.86
CA GLU A 322 8.42 -6.89 -13.16
C GLU A 322 8.84 -8.37 -13.05
N ASP A 323 9.67 -8.71 -12.06
CA ASP A 323 10.09 -10.09 -11.77
C ASP A 323 8.97 -10.85 -11.05
N VAL A 324 8.29 -10.21 -10.11
CA VAL A 324 7.09 -10.78 -9.46
C VAL A 324 6.04 -11.12 -10.52
N HIS A 325 5.80 -10.21 -11.48
CA HIS A 325 4.87 -10.48 -12.57
C HIS A 325 5.31 -11.71 -13.37
N ARG A 326 6.57 -11.76 -13.80
CA ARG A 326 7.15 -12.90 -14.52
C ARG A 326 7.00 -14.23 -13.77
N ALA A 327 7.06 -14.18 -12.43
CA ALA A 327 6.93 -15.35 -11.56
C ALA A 327 5.47 -15.77 -11.28
N GLY A 328 4.49 -15.15 -11.94
CA GLY A 328 3.06 -15.45 -11.79
C GLY A 328 2.28 -14.41 -10.99
N GLY A 329 2.91 -13.28 -10.67
CA GLY A 329 2.27 -12.17 -9.97
C GLY A 329 1.72 -12.58 -8.60
N ILE A 330 0.68 -11.87 -8.20
CA ILE A 330 0.04 -12.10 -6.89
C ILE A 330 -0.65 -13.46 -6.84
N MET A 331 -1.23 -13.91 -7.94
CA MET A 331 -1.81 -15.25 -8.01
C MET A 331 -0.77 -16.35 -7.78
N GLY A 332 0.49 -16.15 -8.22
CA GLY A 332 1.59 -17.07 -7.96
C GLY A 332 1.94 -17.15 -6.46
N ILE A 333 1.99 -16.02 -5.76
CA ILE A 333 2.23 -15.99 -4.29
C ILE A 333 1.06 -16.64 -3.54
N LEU A 334 -0.18 -16.27 -3.88
CA LEU A 334 -1.38 -16.83 -3.26
C LEU A 334 -1.51 -18.35 -3.52
N ALA A 335 -1.06 -18.83 -4.67
CA ALA A 335 -1.05 -20.26 -4.98
C ALA A 335 -0.06 -21.04 -4.07
N GLU A 336 1.12 -20.47 -3.79
CA GLU A 336 2.04 -21.09 -2.82
C GLU A 336 1.46 -21.09 -1.40
N LEU A 337 0.81 -20.01 -1.01
CA LEU A 337 0.12 -19.90 0.27
C LEU A 337 -1.09 -20.87 0.39
N ASP A 338 -1.87 -21.07 -0.69
CA ASP A 338 -2.97 -22.07 -0.70
C ASP A 338 -2.43 -23.49 -0.60
N ARG A 339 -1.33 -23.82 -1.29
CA ARG A 339 -0.63 -25.12 -1.16
C ARG A 339 -0.12 -25.36 0.26
N ALA A 340 0.32 -24.32 0.93
CA ALA A 340 0.74 -24.36 2.34
C ALA A 340 -0.44 -24.36 3.34
N GLY A 341 -1.68 -24.23 2.87
CA GLY A 341 -2.87 -24.18 3.74
C GLY A 341 -3.00 -22.89 4.55
N LEU A 342 -2.36 -21.79 4.10
CA LEU A 342 -2.26 -20.54 4.84
C LEU A 342 -3.29 -19.48 4.42
N ILE A 343 -4.11 -19.74 3.39
CA ILE A 343 -5.18 -18.84 2.95
C ILE A 343 -6.53 -19.54 2.85
N HIS A 344 -7.57 -18.75 2.81
CA HIS A 344 -8.96 -19.19 2.62
C HIS A 344 -9.31 -19.19 1.13
N GLY A 345 -9.06 -20.31 0.45
CA GLY A 345 -9.27 -20.45 -0.99
C GLY A 345 -10.73 -20.56 -1.43
N ASP A 346 -11.68 -20.76 -0.51
CA ASP A 346 -13.13 -20.90 -0.78
C ASP A 346 -13.88 -19.58 -0.91
N LEU A 347 -13.22 -18.45 -0.70
CA LEU A 347 -13.84 -17.12 -0.75
C LEU A 347 -14.14 -16.66 -2.19
N PRO A 348 -15.27 -15.96 -2.40
CA PRO A 348 -15.61 -15.40 -3.71
C PRO A 348 -14.68 -14.25 -4.09
N THR A 349 -14.58 -13.99 -5.40
CA THR A 349 -13.90 -12.81 -5.96
C THR A 349 -14.79 -12.14 -7.00
N VAL A 350 -14.49 -10.92 -7.39
CA VAL A 350 -15.20 -10.21 -8.46
C VAL A 350 -15.14 -10.93 -9.83
N HIS A 351 -14.18 -11.83 -10.02
CA HIS A 351 -13.92 -12.48 -11.32
C HIS A 351 -14.04 -14.02 -11.29
N SER A 352 -14.16 -14.62 -10.12
CA SER A 352 -14.25 -16.09 -9.99
C SER A 352 -15.17 -16.46 -8.83
N PRO A 353 -15.90 -17.59 -8.90
CA PRO A 353 -16.72 -18.07 -7.79
C PRO A 353 -15.94 -18.29 -6.50
N THR A 354 -14.69 -18.74 -6.60
CA THR A 354 -13.77 -18.88 -5.45
C THR A 354 -12.35 -18.47 -5.81
N MET A 355 -11.57 -18.05 -4.82
CA MET A 355 -10.14 -17.75 -4.97
C MET A 355 -9.39 -18.99 -5.49
N ARG A 356 -9.67 -20.19 -4.97
CA ARG A 356 -9.02 -21.44 -5.41
C ARG A 356 -9.23 -21.73 -6.90
N GLN A 357 -10.43 -21.52 -7.43
CA GLN A 357 -10.70 -21.64 -8.86
C GLN A 357 -9.91 -20.61 -9.68
N ALA A 358 -9.73 -19.40 -9.14
CA ALA A 358 -8.88 -18.40 -9.76
C ALA A 358 -7.41 -18.86 -9.78
N LEU A 359 -6.90 -19.38 -8.66
CA LEU A 359 -5.53 -19.89 -8.55
C LEU A 359 -5.28 -21.07 -9.50
N GLU A 360 -6.21 -22.03 -9.59
CA GLU A 360 -6.11 -23.15 -10.56
C GLU A 360 -5.94 -22.67 -12.00
N LYS A 361 -6.55 -21.55 -12.37
CA LYS A 361 -6.45 -20.96 -13.69
C LYS A 361 -5.17 -20.15 -13.91
N TRP A 362 -4.73 -19.40 -12.90
CA TRP A 362 -3.72 -18.35 -13.05
C TRP A 362 -2.32 -18.74 -12.52
N ASP A 363 -2.17 -19.84 -11.80
CA ASP A 363 -0.89 -20.27 -11.25
C ASP A 363 0.05 -20.78 -12.34
N VAL A 364 1.19 -20.08 -12.54
CA VAL A 364 2.20 -20.45 -13.55
C VAL A 364 3.01 -21.70 -13.20
N ALA A 365 3.08 -22.07 -11.92
CA ALA A 365 3.74 -23.30 -11.46
C ALA A 365 2.81 -24.53 -11.54
N GLY A 366 1.51 -24.32 -11.76
CA GLY A 366 0.52 -25.36 -11.93
C GLY A 366 0.40 -25.85 -13.38
N ARG A 367 -0.83 -25.82 -13.92
CA ARG A 367 -1.13 -26.18 -15.31
C ARG A 367 -1.74 -25.01 -16.09
N PRO A 368 -1.03 -23.90 -16.23
CA PRO A 368 -1.55 -22.70 -16.88
C PRO A 368 -1.78 -22.91 -18.37
N SER A 369 -2.80 -22.24 -18.92
CA SER A 369 -2.98 -22.15 -20.37
C SER A 369 -1.84 -21.32 -21.01
N GLU A 370 -1.63 -21.48 -22.32
CA GLU A 370 -0.65 -20.65 -23.04
C GLU A 370 -0.99 -19.15 -22.99
N ALA A 371 -2.26 -18.79 -22.90
CA ALA A 371 -2.70 -17.40 -22.72
C ALA A 371 -2.23 -16.84 -21.36
N VAL A 372 -2.33 -17.61 -20.28
CA VAL A 372 -1.85 -17.22 -18.95
C VAL A 372 -0.32 -17.12 -18.93
N LYS A 373 0.39 -18.07 -19.51
CA LYS A 373 1.86 -17.98 -19.64
C LYS A 373 2.28 -16.74 -20.45
N THR A 374 1.57 -16.44 -21.53
CA THR A 374 1.85 -15.28 -22.36
C THR A 374 1.62 -13.98 -21.58
N PHE A 375 0.55 -13.90 -20.79
CA PHE A 375 0.26 -12.76 -19.92
C PHE A 375 1.39 -12.51 -18.91
N TYR A 376 1.84 -13.54 -18.20
CA TYR A 376 2.92 -13.41 -17.22
C TYR A 376 4.33 -13.28 -17.82
N LYS A 377 4.48 -13.36 -19.14
CA LYS A 377 5.71 -12.98 -19.85
C LYS A 377 5.81 -11.48 -20.12
N ALA A 378 4.79 -10.68 -19.83
CA ALA A 378 4.87 -9.23 -20.00
C ALA A 378 6.07 -8.67 -19.21
N GLY A 379 6.97 -7.99 -19.89
CA GLY A 379 8.24 -7.53 -19.33
C GLY A 379 8.52 -6.05 -19.65
N PRO A 380 9.58 -5.49 -19.06
CA PRO A 380 9.98 -4.10 -19.27
C PRO A 380 10.57 -3.89 -20.69
N ALA A 381 10.35 -2.71 -21.26
CA ALA A 381 11.02 -2.29 -22.48
C ALA A 381 12.37 -1.60 -22.22
N GLY A 382 12.55 -1.04 -21.01
CA GLY A 382 13.73 -0.26 -20.64
C GLY A 382 13.81 1.10 -21.36
N ILE A 383 12.66 1.65 -21.76
CA ILE A 383 12.57 2.93 -22.47
C ILE A 383 11.81 3.91 -21.59
N PRO A 384 12.41 5.04 -21.18
CA PRO A 384 11.73 6.06 -20.40
C PRO A 384 10.48 6.60 -21.11
N THR A 385 9.33 6.60 -20.42
CA THR A 385 8.05 7.06 -20.99
C THR A 385 7.00 7.33 -19.92
N GLN A 386 6.12 8.32 -20.17
CA GLN A 386 4.94 8.59 -19.37
C GLN A 386 3.66 8.03 -20.02
N THR A 387 3.80 7.32 -21.15
CA THR A 387 2.67 6.81 -21.92
C THR A 387 2.31 5.39 -21.52
N ALA A 388 1.08 5.19 -21.02
CA ALA A 388 0.56 3.85 -20.73
C ALA A 388 0.47 3.00 -22.01
N PHE A 389 0.60 1.69 -21.85
CA PHE A 389 0.42 0.68 -22.91
C PHE A 389 1.31 0.87 -24.15
N SER A 390 2.42 1.62 -24.00
CA SER A 390 3.29 2.05 -25.11
C SER A 390 4.22 0.94 -25.60
N GLN A 391 4.28 -0.22 -24.91
CA GLN A 391 5.19 -1.30 -25.27
C GLN A 391 4.52 -2.68 -25.07
N SER A 392 5.12 -3.72 -25.69
CA SER A 392 4.63 -5.11 -25.67
C SER A 392 5.76 -6.12 -25.52
N THR A 393 6.86 -5.70 -24.89
CA THR A 393 8.05 -6.54 -24.65
C THR A 393 7.68 -7.73 -23.76
N ARG A 394 8.25 -8.91 -24.06
CA ARG A 394 7.99 -10.11 -23.29
C ARG A 394 9.27 -10.83 -22.93
N TRP A 395 9.29 -11.37 -21.72
CA TRP A 395 10.31 -12.32 -21.31
C TRP A 395 10.26 -13.60 -22.19
N PRO A 396 11.39 -14.27 -22.41
CA PRO A 396 11.42 -15.55 -23.16
C PRO A 396 10.56 -16.64 -22.49
N SER A 397 10.55 -16.67 -21.16
CA SER A 397 9.81 -17.62 -20.33
C SER A 397 9.24 -16.96 -19.09
N VAL A 398 8.19 -17.54 -18.50
CA VAL A 398 7.82 -17.27 -17.11
C VAL A 398 8.92 -17.79 -16.18
N ASP A 399 8.95 -17.26 -14.95
CA ASP A 399 9.75 -17.80 -13.86
C ASP A 399 8.86 -18.72 -13.01
N ALA A 400 9.07 -20.02 -13.15
CA ALA A 400 8.38 -21.04 -12.35
C ALA A 400 9.31 -21.69 -11.31
N ASP A 401 10.53 -21.16 -11.12
CA ASP A 401 11.47 -21.65 -10.11
C ASP A 401 10.96 -21.28 -8.72
N ARG A 402 10.53 -22.29 -7.97
CA ARG A 402 10.03 -22.15 -6.60
C ARG A 402 11.08 -22.50 -5.55
N GLU A 403 12.29 -22.83 -5.97
CA GLU A 403 13.41 -23.12 -5.08
C GLU A 403 14.30 -21.87 -4.89
N ASN A 404 14.66 -21.20 -6.00
CA ASN A 404 15.63 -20.11 -5.99
C ASN A 404 15.08 -18.79 -6.58
N GLY A 405 13.87 -18.82 -7.17
CA GLY A 405 13.28 -17.68 -7.84
C GLY A 405 12.76 -16.57 -6.91
N CYS A 406 12.12 -15.58 -7.52
CA CYS A 406 11.50 -14.45 -6.86
C CYS A 406 10.35 -14.87 -5.90
N ILE A 407 9.57 -15.87 -6.32
CA ILE A 407 8.51 -16.50 -5.50
C ILE A 407 8.95 -17.91 -5.19
N ARG A 408 9.02 -18.27 -3.91
CA ARG A 408 9.49 -19.57 -3.43
C ARG A 408 8.35 -20.38 -2.81
N ASN A 409 8.51 -21.71 -2.76
CA ASN A 409 7.62 -22.58 -2.01
C ASN A 409 7.98 -22.56 -0.51
N LEU A 410 7.16 -23.23 0.32
CA LEU A 410 7.34 -23.27 1.76
C LEU A 410 8.69 -23.87 2.19
N GLU A 411 9.17 -24.92 1.48
CA GLU A 411 10.43 -25.61 1.82
C GLU A 411 11.66 -24.73 1.57
N ASN A 412 11.57 -23.78 0.65
CA ASN A 412 12.64 -22.88 0.24
C ASN A 412 12.37 -21.41 0.62
N ALA A 413 11.51 -21.17 1.59
CA ALA A 413 11.17 -19.84 2.05
C ALA A 413 12.42 -19.00 2.38
N PHE A 414 12.36 -17.69 2.11
CA PHE A 414 13.43 -16.76 2.51
C PHE A 414 13.56 -16.69 4.04
N SER A 415 12.45 -16.82 4.76
CA SER A 415 12.37 -16.95 6.21
C SER A 415 11.12 -17.74 6.58
N LEU A 416 11.18 -18.53 7.65
CA LEU A 416 10.02 -19.22 8.20
C LEU A 416 9.10 -18.28 8.99
N GLU A 417 9.63 -17.13 9.43
CA GLU A 417 8.84 -16.03 9.98
C GLU A 417 8.63 -14.97 8.90
N GLY A 418 7.44 -14.36 8.89
CA GLY A 418 7.03 -13.43 7.87
C GLY A 418 7.84 -12.13 7.84
N GLY A 419 7.67 -11.37 6.77
CA GLY A 419 8.38 -10.10 6.55
C GLY A 419 7.90 -8.92 7.41
N LEU A 420 6.88 -9.11 8.25
CA LEU A 420 6.36 -8.12 9.20
C LEU A 420 6.17 -8.76 10.58
N ALA A 421 6.39 -7.98 11.64
CA ALA A 421 6.18 -8.44 13.01
C ALA A 421 5.58 -7.35 13.90
N VAL A 422 4.76 -7.77 14.86
CA VAL A 422 4.27 -6.92 15.94
C VAL A 422 5.11 -7.18 17.19
N LEU A 423 5.59 -6.10 17.82
CA LEU A 423 6.30 -6.18 19.12
C LEU A 423 5.45 -5.49 20.19
N THR A 424 5.53 -6.01 21.41
CA THR A 424 4.86 -5.45 22.59
C THR A 424 5.84 -5.37 23.75
N GLY A 425 5.56 -4.51 24.72
CA GLY A 425 6.41 -4.35 25.92
C GLY A 425 6.09 -3.06 26.64
N ASN A 426 6.89 -2.72 27.64
CA ASN A 426 6.61 -1.50 28.40
C ASN A 426 6.79 -0.23 27.57
N LEU A 427 7.57 -0.27 26.47
CA LEU A 427 7.70 0.84 25.55
C LEU A 427 6.47 0.99 24.62
N ALA A 428 5.87 -0.11 24.23
CA ALA A 428 4.73 -0.17 23.31
C ALA A 428 3.67 -1.17 23.84
N PRO A 429 2.93 -0.84 24.91
CA PRO A 429 1.95 -1.75 25.50
C PRO A 429 0.79 -2.11 24.56
N ASP A 430 0.40 -1.22 23.66
CA ASP A 430 -0.61 -1.48 22.63
C ASP A 430 -0.01 -1.99 21.32
N GLY A 431 1.31 -2.19 21.28
CA GLY A 431 2.05 -2.72 20.15
C GLY A 431 2.78 -1.67 19.30
N CYS A 432 3.68 -2.19 18.50
CA CYS A 432 4.38 -1.47 17.42
C CYS A 432 4.71 -2.46 16.30
N VAL A 433 5.16 -1.97 15.15
CA VAL A 433 5.36 -2.78 13.94
C VAL A 433 6.79 -2.64 13.42
N VAL A 434 7.38 -3.77 13.02
CA VAL A 434 8.68 -3.83 12.37
C VAL A 434 8.59 -4.59 11.05
N LYS A 435 9.27 -4.09 10.01
CA LYS A 435 9.44 -4.78 8.73
C LYS A 435 10.66 -5.69 8.83
N THR A 436 10.47 -6.94 9.27
CA THR A 436 11.54 -7.91 9.52
C THR A 436 12.28 -8.33 8.26
N SER A 437 11.61 -8.32 7.10
CA SER A 437 12.22 -8.65 5.80
C SER A 437 13.40 -7.76 5.41
N GLY A 438 13.49 -6.56 6.00
CA GLY A 438 14.57 -5.60 5.77
C GLY A 438 15.63 -5.55 6.88
N VAL A 439 15.49 -6.37 7.94
CA VAL A 439 16.40 -6.39 9.12
C VAL A 439 17.44 -7.49 8.94
N ASP A 440 18.71 -7.16 9.18
CA ASP A 440 19.78 -8.16 9.22
C ASP A 440 19.63 -9.05 10.46
N GLU A 441 19.79 -10.36 10.32
CA GLU A 441 19.61 -11.33 11.41
C GLU A 441 20.51 -11.03 12.64
N SER A 442 21.69 -10.45 12.42
CA SER A 442 22.64 -10.11 13.49
C SER A 442 22.10 -9.08 14.49
N ILE A 443 21.05 -8.32 14.13
CA ILE A 443 20.41 -7.29 14.96
C ILE A 443 18.93 -7.59 15.25
N HIS A 444 18.47 -8.83 15.07
CA HIS A 444 17.12 -9.24 15.49
C HIS A 444 16.95 -9.14 17.02
N VAL A 445 18.04 -9.28 17.79
CA VAL A 445 18.10 -8.92 19.21
C VAL A 445 19.07 -7.76 19.33
N PHE A 446 18.58 -6.62 19.77
CA PHE A 446 19.37 -5.39 19.84
C PHE A 446 19.14 -4.68 21.18
N GLU A 447 20.21 -4.17 21.78
CA GLU A 447 20.15 -3.38 22.99
C GLU A 447 21.12 -2.20 22.90
N GLY A 448 20.60 -0.99 23.07
CA GLY A 448 21.40 0.22 22.96
C GLY A 448 20.86 1.40 23.77
N PRO A 449 21.69 2.45 23.94
CA PRO A 449 21.24 3.70 24.55
C PRO A 449 20.29 4.47 23.60
N ALA A 450 19.26 5.08 24.17
CA ALA A 450 18.34 5.94 23.45
C ALA A 450 19.02 7.24 23.03
N PHE A 451 18.89 7.62 21.76
CA PHE A 451 19.19 8.92 21.20
C PHE A 451 17.86 9.59 20.81
N ILE A 452 17.43 10.60 21.55
CA ILE A 452 16.10 11.19 21.42
C ILE A 452 16.09 12.36 20.45
N THR A 453 15.16 12.31 19.51
CA THR A 453 14.80 13.43 18.65
C THR A 453 13.28 13.64 18.67
N GLU A 454 12.82 14.89 18.51
CA GLU A 454 11.40 15.23 18.56
C GLU A 454 10.83 15.64 17.20
N SER A 455 11.59 15.39 16.12
CA SER A 455 11.13 15.56 14.73
C SER A 455 11.99 14.75 13.78
N GLN A 456 11.44 14.49 12.58
CA GLN A 456 12.21 13.91 11.48
C GLN A 456 13.45 14.77 11.15
N ASP A 457 13.29 16.10 11.12
CA ASP A 457 14.37 17.01 10.73
C ASP A 457 15.53 16.97 11.73
N ALA A 458 15.21 16.91 13.03
CA ALA A 458 16.23 16.74 14.08
C ALA A 458 16.96 15.39 13.95
N ALA A 459 16.24 14.32 13.65
CA ALA A 459 16.84 13.00 13.44
C ALA A 459 17.76 13.00 12.22
N VAL A 460 17.30 13.56 11.11
CA VAL A 460 18.10 13.73 9.87
C VAL A 460 19.36 14.53 10.13
N ALA A 461 19.25 15.68 10.80
CA ALA A 461 20.41 16.51 11.12
C ALA A 461 21.43 15.76 11.99
N ALA A 462 20.99 15.06 13.04
CA ALA A 462 21.86 14.29 13.92
C ALA A 462 22.59 13.15 13.18
N ILE A 463 21.91 12.46 12.27
CA ILE A 463 22.51 11.38 11.46
C ILE A 463 23.57 11.97 10.50
N LEU A 464 23.25 13.04 9.80
CA LEU A 464 24.17 13.66 8.83
C LEU A 464 25.40 14.31 9.50
N ASN A 465 25.23 14.85 10.71
CA ASN A 465 26.32 15.44 11.49
C ASN A 465 27.16 14.40 12.27
N ASP A 466 26.94 13.10 12.06
CA ASP A 466 27.64 12.01 12.74
C ASP A 466 27.47 12.02 14.29
N GLU A 467 26.37 12.60 14.79
CA GLU A 467 26.01 12.58 16.21
C GLU A 467 25.45 11.22 16.63
N VAL A 468 24.81 10.50 15.70
CA VAL A 468 24.33 9.11 15.88
C VAL A 468 25.49 8.17 15.57
N VAL A 469 25.77 7.28 16.52
CA VAL A 469 26.88 6.32 16.43
C VAL A 469 26.42 4.87 16.49
N ALA A 470 27.28 3.95 16.10
CA ALA A 470 26.98 2.51 16.17
C ALA A 470 26.62 2.10 17.61
N GLY A 471 25.51 1.39 17.76
CA GLY A 471 24.95 0.96 19.02
C GLY A 471 23.74 1.78 19.49
N ASP A 472 23.48 2.93 18.90
CA ASP A 472 22.38 3.81 19.30
C ASP A 472 21.01 3.25 18.88
N VAL A 473 20.01 3.55 19.72
CA VAL A 473 18.58 3.45 19.40
C VAL A 473 18.04 4.86 19.19
N VAL A 474 17.92 5.27 17.94
CA VAL A 474 17.39 6.59 17.58
C VAL A 474 15.87 6.57 17.76
N ILE A 475 15.36 7.47 18.60
CA ILE A 475 13.92 7.60 18.86
C ILE A 475 13.42 8.92 18.27
N VAL A 476 12.48 8.83 17.33
CA VAL A 476 11.79 9.99 16.75
C VAL A 476 10.37 10.01 17.32
N ARG A 477 10.10 10.87 18.29
CA ARG A 477 8.81 10.93 18.99
C ARG A 477 8.00 12.17 18.65
N TYR A 478 6.71 12.16 18.98
CA TYR A 478 5.72 13.17 18.61
C TYR A 478 5.51 13.29 17.08
N GLU A 479 5.63 12.18 16.37
CA GLU A 479 5.29 12.06 14.96
C GLU A 479 4.04 11.19 14.73
N GLY A 480 3.38 10.74 15.80
CA GLY A 480 2.09 10.05 15.75
C GLY A 480 0.93 10.99 15.40
N PRO A 481 -0.29 10.46 15.22
CA PRO A 481 -1.44 11.24 14.72
C PRO A 481 -1.83 12.41 15.64
N ARG A 482 -1.63 12.31 16.94
CA ARG A 482 -1.93 13.38 17.92
C ARG A 482 -0.75 14.31 18.16
N GLY A 483 0.46 13.77 18.28
CA GLY A 483 1.68 14.55 18.54
C GLY A 483 2.26 15.21 17.30
N GLY A 484 2.06 14.61 16.12
CA GLY A 484 2.54 15.07 14.82
C GLY A 484 1.40 15.16 13.81
N PRO A 485 0.72 16.30 13.66
CA PRO A 485 -0.39 16.44 12.71
C PRO A 485 -0.04 15.88 11.32
N GLY A 486 -0.95 15.06 10.77
CA GLY A 486 -0.74 14.38 9.50
C GLY A 486 0.09 13.10 9.59
N MET A 487 0.67 12.76 10.75
CA MET A 487 1.48 11.54 10.96
C MET A 487 2.39 11.27 9.76
N GLN A 488 3.35 12.18 9.52
CA GLN A 488 4.19 12.14 8.31
C GLN A 488 4.92 10.80 8.16
N GLU A 489 5.00 10.34 6.91
CA GLU A 489 5.78 9.16 6.55
C GLU A 489 7.27 9.53 6.45
N MET A 490 8.13 8.78 7.14
CA MET A 490 9.55 9.07 7.19
C MET A 490 10.34 8.03 6.38
N LEU A 491 11.17 8.50 5.45
CA LEU A 491 12.11 7.69 4.69
C LEU A 491 13.54 8.19 4.82
N TYR A 492 13.75 9.50 4.94
CA TYR A 492 15.09 10.10 5.05
C TYR A 492 15.90 9.56 6.23
N PRO A 493 15.39 9.47 7.47
CA PRO A 493 16.20 8.94 8.58
C PRO A 493 16.69 7.51 8.32
N THR A 494 15.83 6.64 7.74
CA THR A 494 16.20 5.24 7.44
C THR A 494 17.20 5.14 6.30
N SER A 495 17.04 5.97 5.24
CA SER A 495 17.94 6.02 4.11
C SER A 495 19.33 6.55 4.51
N TYR A 496 19.36 7.56 5.38
CA TYR A 496 20.63 8.17 5.80
C TYR A 496 21.40 7.32 6.81
N ILE A 497 20.71 6.60 7.72
CA ILE A 497 21.37 5.56 8.53
C ILE A 497 22.04 4.52 7.63
N LYS A 498 21.38 4.12 6.53
CA LYS A 498 21.96 3.18 5.56
C LYS A 498 23.16 3.79 4.84
N SER A 499 23.07 5.04 4.37
CA SER A 499 24.16 5.75 3.69
C SER A 499 25.39 5.92 4.59
N LYS A 500 25.21 6.16 5.89
CA LYS A 500 26.29 6.24 6.90
C LYS A 500 26.81 4.87 7.34
N ASN A 501 26.40 3.75 6.68
CA ASN A 501 26.77 2.37 7.03
C ASN A 501 26.34 1.93 8.46
N LEU A 502 25.35 2.59 9.04
CA LEU A 502 24.81 2.28 10.36
C LEU A 502 23.61 1.33 10.33
N GLY A 503 23.16 0.90 9.17
CA GLY A 503 21.94 0.09 8.98
C GLY A 503 21.94 -1.29 9.66
N LYS A 504 23.13 -1.81 10.04
CA LYS A 504 23.31 -3.03 10.82
C LYS A 504 23.80 -2.76 12.24
N ALA A 505 23.90 -1.51 12.65
CA ALA A 505 24.51 -1.11 13.91
C ALA A 505 23.64 -0.18 14.76
N CYS A 506 22.52 0.29 14.23
CA CYS A 506 21.57 1.16 14.93
C CYS A 506 20.14 0.67 14.76
N ALA A 507 19.27 1.05 15.70
CA ALA A 507 17.82 0.90 15.58
C ALA A 507 17.16 2.29 15.45
N LEU A 508 16.02 2.34 14.74
CA LEU A 508 15.13 3.50 14.66
C LEU A 508 13.77 3.13 15.24
N ILE A 509 13.24 3.98 16.12
CA ILE A 509 11.92 3.80 16.75
C ILE A 509 11.12 5.09 16.61
N THR A 510 9.83 4.99 16.29
CA THR A 510 8.93 6.14 16.22
C THR A 510 7.50 5.80 16.61
N ASP A 511 6.81 6.76 17.19
CA ASP A 511 5.35 6.76 17.34
C ASP A 511 4.62 7.20 16.05
N GLY A 512 5.36 7.72 15.08
CA GLY A 512 4.94 7.95 13.72
C GLY A 512 5.03 6.69 12.84
N ARG A 513 5.36 6.87 11.56
CA ARG A 513 5.46 5.78 10.58
C ARG A 513 6.66 5.93 9.66
N PHE A 514 7.19 4.80 9.23
CA PHE A 514 8.23 4.75 8.21
C PHE A 514 7.65 4.34 6.85
N SER A 515 8.31 4.77 5.78
CA SER A 515 7.96 4.41 4.41
C SER A 515 8.10 2.91 4.14
N GLY A 516 7.32 2.40 3.18
CA GLY A 516 7.48 1.06 2.63
C GLY A 516 8.87 0.80 2.01
N GLY A 517 9.59 1.87 1.62
CA GLY A 517 10.98 1.84 1.16
C GLY A 517 12.03 1.64 2.26
N THR A 518 11.61 1.58 3.51
CA THR A 518 12.51 1.43 4.66
C THR A 518 13.18 0.06 4.72
N SER A 519 14.45 0.04 5.07
CA SER A 519 15.24 -1.14 5.43
C SER A 519 16.03 -0.88 6.72
N GLY A 520 16.57 -1.94 7.35
CA GLY A 520 17.19 -1.88 8.67
C GLY A 520 16.20 -2.02 9.82
N LEU A 521 16.69 -2.00 11.07
CA LEU A 521 15.87 -2.16 12.27
C LEU A 521 15.07 -0.89 12.56
N SER A 522 13.94 -0.75 11.85
CA SER A 522 13.06 0.41 11.93
C SER A 522 11.67 -0.03 12.44
N ILE A 523 11.29 0.50 13.60
CA ILE A 523 10.09 0.14 14.36
C ILE A 523 9.18 1.35 14.40
N GLY A 524 8.01 1.26 13.76
CA GLY A 524 7.01 2.33 13.73
C GLY A 524 5.74 1.99 14.48
N HIS A 525 4.83 2.96 14.49
CA HIS A 525 3.49 2.85 15.09
C HIS A 525 3.54 2.49 16.59
N VAL A 526 4.56 2.98 17.34
CA VAL A 526 4.62 2.75 18.78
C VAL A 526 3.37 3.30 19.43
N SER A 527 2.63 2.43 20.09
CA SER A 527 1.35 2.78 20.71
C SER A 527 1.34 2.40 22.19
N PRO A 528 0.83 3.31 23.07
CA PRO A 528 0.37 4.67 22.76
C PRO A 528 1.51 5.62 22.35
N GLU A 529 1.18 6.59 21.44
CA GLU A 529 2.13 7.60 21.03
C GLU A 529 2.50 8.59 22.16
N ALA A 530 3.60 9.32 22.02
CA ALA A 530 4.03 10.32 23.00
C ALA A 530 2.95 11.39 23.26
N GLY A 531 2.32 11.92 22.22
CA GLY A 531 1.24 12.90 22.31
C GLY A 531 -0.03 12.42 23.01
N ALA A 532 -0.22 11.10 23.10
CA ALA A 532 -1.32 10.46 23.84
C ALA A 532 -0.90 9.97 25.25
N GLY A 533 0.31 10.28 25.71
CA GLY A 533 0.80 9.88 27.03
C GLY A 533 1.53 8.54 27.06
N GLY A 534 1.98 8.03 25.91
CA GLY A 534 2.74 6.80 25.79
C GLY A 534 4.13 6.87 26.43
N ASN A 535 4.67 5.73 26.85
CA ASN A 535 5.98 5.64 27.51
C ASN A 535 7.13 6.13 26.61
N ILE A 536 6.98 6.11 25.30
CA ILE A 536 7.95 6.69 24.36
C ILE A 536 8.22 8.18 24.67
N GLY A 537 7.22 8.91 25.16
CA GLY A 537 7.35 10.31 25.58
C GLY A 537 8.15 10.50 26.87
N LEU A 538 8.37 9.43 27.67
CA LEU A 538 9.07 9.47 28.95
C LEU A 538 10.55 9.11 28.85
N ILE A 539 11.01 8.61 27.70
CA ILE A 539 12.40 8.15 27.51
C ILE A 539 13.33 9.35 27.52
N LYS A 540 14.51 9.17 28.13
CA LYS A 540 15.60 10.14 28.18
C LYS A 540 16.80 9.65 27.40
N ASN A 541 17.64 10.57 26.90
CA ASN A 541 18.90 10.21 26.30
C ASN A 541 19.73 9.31 27.24
N GLY A 542 20.22 8.22 26.68
CA GLY A 542 21.04 7.22 27.42
C GLY A 542 20.22 6.12 28.10
N ASP A 543 18.90 6.20 28.19
CA ASP A 543 18.09 5.07 28.68
C ASP A 543 18.31 3.85 27.78
N ARG A 544 18.47 2.66 28.38
CA ARG A 544 18.69 1.44 27.61
C ARG A 544 17.38 0.94 27.04
N ILE A 545 17.36 0.68 25.74
CA ILE A 545 16.24 0.08 25.02
C ILE A 545 16.64 -1.32 24.59
N LYS A 546 15.80 -2.30 24.86
CA LYS A 546 15.96 -3.68 24.40
C LYS A 546 14.87 -4.03 23.39
N ILE A 547 15.28 -4.53 22.23
CA ILE A 547 14.44 -5.01 21.15
C ILE A 547 14.74 -6.49 20.96
N ASP A 548 13.72 -7.34 20.92
CA ASP A 548 13.87 -8.79 20.72
C ASP A 548 12.78 -9.25 19.75
N ILE A 549 13.11 -9.26 18.47
CA ILE A 549 12.18 -9.65 17.38
C ILE A 549 11.73 -11.11 17.54
N PRO A 550 12.62 -12.09 17.77
CA PRO A 550 12.20 -13.48 18.00
C PRO A 550 11.18 -13.66 19.14
N ASN A 551 11.35 -12.94 20.25
CA ASN A 551 10.43 -12.99 21.39
C ASN A 551 9.30 -11.97 21.31
N ARG A 552 9.26 -11.15 20.25
CA ARG A 552 8.22 -10.13 20.01
C ARG A 552 8.13 -9.08 21.13
N THR A 553 9.28 -8.66 21.69
CA THR A 553 9.31 -7.68 22.80
C THR A 553 10.10 -6.43 22.47
N ILE A 554 9.67 -5.32 23.08
CA ILE A 554 10.35 -4.03 23.04
C ILE A 554 10.18 -3.32 24.39
N ASP A 555 11.30 -3.08 25.08
CA ASP A 555 11.28 -2.55 26.44
C ASP A 555 12.30 -1.44 26.64
N VAL A 556 11.93 -0.44 27.44
CA VAL A 556 12.88 0.46 28.08
C VAL A 556 13.29 -0.13 29.42
N LEU A 557 14.61 -0.24 29.65
CA LEU A 557 15.16 -0.83 30.86
C LEU A 557 15.25 0.20 32.01
N VAL A 558 14.09 0.78 32.33
CA VAL A 558 13.87 1.74 33.41
C VAL A 558 12.78 1.19 34.32
N SER A 559 12.93 1.35 35.62
CA SER A 559 11.95 0.79 36.57
C SER A 559 10.58 1.46 36.42
N ASP A 560 9.53 0.72 36.78
CA ASP A 560 8.15 1.27 36.74
C ASP A 560 7.99 2.46 37.67
N GLU A 561 8.71 2.46 38.84
CA GLU A 561 8.70 3.58 39.77
C GLU A 561 9.27 4.85 39.14
N GLU A 562 10.36 4.74 38.39
CA GLU A 562 10.96 5.86 37.71
C GLU A 562 10.08 6.33 36.54
N LEU A 563 9.52 5.40 35.74
CA LEU A 563 8.59 5.75 34.66
C LEU A 563 7.35 6.51 35.21
N ASN A 564 6.80 6.07 36.34
CA ASN A 564 5.69 6.76 36.99
C ASN A 564 6.08 8.17 37.47
N GLN A 565 7.27 8.34 38.07
CA GLN A 565 7.78 9.67 38.45
C GLN A 565 7.96 10.59 37.24
N ARG A 566 8.48 10.06 36.12
CA ARG A 566 8.63 10.80 34.88
C ARG A 566 7.24 11.19 34.31
N ARG A 567 6.25 10.31 34.42
CA ARG A 567 4.86 10.56 34.00
C ARG A 567 4.24 11.69 34.81
N ASP A 568 4.36 11.63 36.14
CA ASP A 568 3.85 12.69 37.03
C ASP A 568 4.49 14.07 36.74
N ALA A 569 5.74 14.08 36.29
CA ALA A 569 6.42 15.29 35.87
C ALA A 569 5.93 15.77 34.49
N GLN A 570 5.78 14.83 33.54
CA GLN A 570 5.33 15.11 32.17
C GLN A 570 3.89 15.63 32.14
N ASP A 571 3.00 15.10 32.98
CA ASP A 571 1.60 15.54 33.10
C ASP A 571 1.48 17.02 33.50
N LYS A 572 2.46 17.55 34.23
CA LYS A 572 2.48 18.97 34.68
C LYS A 572 2.89 19.92 33.55
N ILE A 573 3.74 19.48 32.62
CA ILE A 573 4.25 20.29 31.51
C ILE A 573 3.49 20.06 30.20
N GLY A 574 2.73 18.94 30.12
CA GLY A 574 1.95 18.54 28.96
C GLY A 574 2.72 17.64 27.98
N TRP A 575 1.98 16.88 27.20
CA TRP A 575 2.49 15.88 26.25
C TRP A 575 2.65 16.50 24.85
N LYS A 576 3.74 17.24 24.67
CA LYS A 576 4.08 17.94 23.42
C LYS A 576 5.61 18.02 23.28
N PRO A 577 6.13 18.24 22.07
CA PRO A 577 7.56 18.49 21.85
C PRO A 577 8.07 19.64 22.73
N LEU A 578 9.32 19.55 23.16
CA LEU A 578 9.98 20.60 23.96
C LEU A 578 10.17 21.89 23.16
N GLU A 579 10.50 21.75 21.88
CA GLU A 579 10.64 22.88 20.96
C GLU A 579 9.37 23.05 20.13
N ASP A 580 8.96 24.29 19.92
CA ASP A 580 7.85 24.62 19.04
C ASP A 580 8.28 24.32 17.58
N ARG A 581 7.56 23.42 16.95
CA ARG A 581 7.80 23.04 15.54
C ARG A 581 6.84 23.85 14.67
N PRO A 582 7.31 24.87 13.93
CA PRO A 582 6.44 25.71 13.10
C PRO A 582 6.00 24.93 11.84
N ARG A 583 5.16 23.92 12.01
CA ARG A 583 4.54 23.19 10.89
C ARG A 583 3.43 24.03 10.28
N LYS A 584 3.60 24.40 9.01
CA LYS A 584 2.63 25.20 8.25
C LYS A 584 1.56 24.32 7.64
N VAL A 585 0.72 23.72 8.48
CA VAL A 585 -0.47 23.01 8.03
C VAL A 585 -1.72 23.83 8.26
N THR A 586 -2.70 23.64 7.39
CA THR A 586 -4.02 24.29 7.55
C THR A 586 -4.86 23.54 8.59
N ALA A 587 -5.92 24.19 9.08
CA ALA A 587 -6.82 23.63 10.09
C ALA A 587 -7.59 22.36 9.65
N ALA A 588 -7.37 21.85 8.43
CA ALA A 588 -7.96 20.60 7.96
C ALA A 588 -7.24 19.36 8.51
N LEU A 589 -6.11 19.53 9.18
CA LEU A 589 -5.36 18.49 9.88
C LEU A 589 -5.52 18.72 11.40
#